data_ed7dec75d600a40df09fa72f14e32485
#
_entry.id   ed7dec75d600a40df09fa72f14e32485
#
_cell.length_a   1.000
_cell.length_b   1.000
_cell.length_c   1.000
_cell.angle_alpha   90.00
_cell.angle_beta   90.00
_cell.angle_gamma   90.00
#
_symmetry.space_group_name_H-M   'P 1'
#
loop_
_entity.id
_entity.type
_entity.pdbx_description
1 polymer ?
#
loop_
_entity_poly.entity_id
_entity_poly.type
_entity_poly.pdbx_seq_one_letter_code
_entity_poly.pdbx_strand_id
1 'polypeptide(L)'
;MKNSQRILLTLMLAVASAGAFAQDKLDMFNPVNTSVTSQMIAPDARAAGMGDAGTDPDVNSQYWNPAKYPFCISRAGVSLNYTPWLRQLVSDMDLAYLSGYYRIGDYSAVSASLRYFSLGEVMTNYDSTTGESNGMTINPYEMSFDVAYSLMLSEKFSLAAAVRWIYSDLTYDYTDDTSPGSAFAADIACYYNDYINIGARECQLGIGLNISNIGSKITFGGDDNSEFIPTNMRLGLALMVPIDEFNRFTIAADANKLLVPTYPKQEEGESTEDYQQRVQKEYYDVSSISGIFKSFGDAPGGFKEELQEINWSVGAEYVYNDKFTLRAGYHHESENKGNRKYFTVGAGFRMSAFSLDCGYVIATAKSNPLDQTLRFTLGFDMDGIKDLFRR
;
A
#
# COMPACT_ATOMS: atom_id res chain seq x y z
N MET A 1 -33.36 16.11 -6.83
CA MET A 1 -32.25 16.21 -7.78
C MET A 1 -31.44 17.54 -7.72
N LYS A 2 -32.00 18.68 -7.34
CA LYS A 2 -31.25 19.97 -7.32
C LYS A 2 -30.28 20.16 -6.12
N ASN A 3 -30.48 19.49 -4.99
CA ASN A 3 -29.67 19.72 -3.79
C ASN A 3 -28.35 18.92 -3.78
N SER A 4 -28.33 17.70 -4.31
CA SER A 4 -27.10 16.88 -4.36
C SER A 4 -26.07 17.42 -5.38
N GLN A 5 -26.53 17.98 -6.49
CA GLN A 5 -25.61 18.64 -7.45
C GLN A 5 -25.00 19.94 -6.90
N ARG A 6 -25.75 20.67 -6.06
CA ARG A 6 -25.21 21.88 -5.40
C ARG A 6 -24.18 21.54 -4.33
N ILE A 7 -24.36 20.46 -3.57
CA ILE A 7 -23.39 20.00 -2.58
C ILE A 7 -22.10 19.53 -3.24
N LEU A 8 -22.19 18.81 -4.36
CA LEU A 8 -21.01 18.36 -5.11
C LEU A 8 -20.24 19.55 -5.73
N LEU A 9 -20.96 20.54 -6.26
CA LEU A 9 -20.35 21.75 -6.82
C LEU A 9 -19.70 22.63 -5.75
N THR A 10 -20.30 22.69 -4.55
CA THR A 10 -19.76 23.46 -3.42
C THR A 10 -18.51 22.80 -2.85
N LEU A 11 -18.46 21.46 -2.80
CA LEU A 11 -17.26 20.70 -2.44
C LEU A 11 -16.13 20.86 -3.47
N MET A 12 -16.45 20.86 -4.76
CA MET A 12 -15.44 21.12 -5.83
C MET A 12 -14.90 22.55 -5.80
N LEU A 13 -15.75 23.55 -5.51
CA LEU A 13 -15.32 24.94 -5.38
C LEU A 13 -14.51 25.20 -4.09
N ALA A 14 -14.80 24.52 -2.98
CA ALA A 14 -14.03 24.62 -1.75
C ALA A 14 -12.62 24.08 -1.90
N VAL A 15 -12.43 23.02 -2.70
CA VAL A 15 -11.10 22.48 -3.04
C VAL A 15 -10.32 23.41 -3.98
N ALA A 16 -11.01 24.14 -4.87
CA ALA A 16 -10.37 25.05 -5.82
C ALA A 16 -9.94 26.40 -5.19
N SER A 17 -10.56 26.83 -4.07
CA SER A 17 -10.24 28.11 -3.42
C SER A 17 -9.11 28.06 -2.39
N ALA A 18 -8.60 26.86 -2.05
CA ALA A 18 -7.45 26.69 -1.13
C ALA A 18 -6.08 26.99 -1.80
N GLY A 19 -6.05 27.32 -3.09
CA GLY A 19 -4.82 27.42 -3.89
C GLY A 19 -4.14 28.80 -3.92
N ALA A 20 -4.53 29.81 -3.13
CA ALA A 20 -4.11 31.18 -3.35
C ALA A 20 -3.43 31.89 -2.16
N PHE A 21 -2.61 31.21 -1.39
CA PHE A 21 -1.66 31.89 -0.48
C PHE A 21 -0.40 31.02 -0.33
N ALA A 22 0.60 31.29 -1.13
CA ALA A 22 1.93 30.72 -0.88
C ALA A 22 3.00 31.73 -1.24
N GLN A 23 3.70 32.20 -0.23
CA GLN A 23 4.98 32.86 -0.38
C GLN A 23 6.05 31.78 -0.40
N ASP A 24 6.90 31.78 -1.43
CA ASP A 24 7.95 30.79 -1.67
C ASP A 24 8.93 30.67 -0.49
N LYS A 25 8.68 29.72 0.41
CA LYS A 25 9.79 28.99 1.04
C LYS A 25 10.17 27.89 0.07
N LEU A 26 11.43 27.79 -0.29
CA LEU A 26 12.00 26.70 -1.07
C LEU A 26 11.35 25.38 -0.59
N ASP A 27 10.59 24.75 -1.47
CA ASP A 27 9.98 23.44 -1.21
C ASP A 27 11.12 22.44 -1.01
N MET A 28 11.55 22.24 0.24
CA MET A 28 12.65 21.33 0.56
C MET A 28 12.13 19.90 0.55
N PHE A 29 12.85 19.01 -0.13
CA PHE A 29 12.61 17.57 -0.10
C PHE A 29 12.55 17.07 1.35
N ASN A 30 11.42 16.52 1.77
CA ASN A 30 11.11 16.10 3.13
C ASN A 30 10.18 14.88 3.14
N PRO A 31 10.66 13.71 2.71
CA PRO A 31 9.86 12.49 2.76
C PRO A 31 9.61 12.08 4.21
N VAL A 32 8.46 11.45 4.45
CA VAL A 32 8.20 10.77 5.72
C VAL A 32 8.99 9.47 5.74
N ASN A 33 9.91 9.33 6.68
CA ASN A 33 10.79 8.18 6.79
C ASN A 33 10.20 7.12 7.73
N THR A 34 10.30 5.87 7.31
CA THR A 34 9.90 4.71 8.13
C THR A 34 10.87 3.57 7.89
N SER A 35 11.00 2.70 8.86
CA SER A 35 11.64 1.40 8.67
C SER A 35 10.71 0.43 7.92
N VAL A 36 11.22 -0.70 7.49
CA VAL A 36 10.45 -1.80 6.85
C VAL A 36 9.57 -1.32 5.69
N THR A 37 10.15 -0.50 4.82
CA THR A 37 9.43 0.15 3.71
C THR A 37 8.82 -0.84 2.72
N SER A 38 9.25 -2.11 2.70
CA SER A 38 8.64 -3.16 1.89
C SER A 38 7.15 -3.32 2.15
N GLN A 39 6.67 -2.99 3.37
CA GLN A 39 5.25 -3.06 3.71
C GLN A 39 4.38 -2.08 2.89
N MET A 40 4.98 -1.05 2.30
CA MET A 40 4.27 -0.09 1.45
C MET A 40 4.20 -0.50 -0.03
N ILE A 41 4.92 -1.54 -0.44
CA ILE A 41 4.92 -2.01 -1.82
C ILE A 41 3.62 -2.75 -2.10
N ALA A 42 2.84 -2.29 -3.07
CA ALA A 42 1.64 -2.98 -3.54
C ALA A 42 2.01 -4.36 -4.12
N PRO A 43 1.44 -5.47 -3.62
CA PRO A 43 1.92 -6.79 -3.98
C PRO A 43 1.32 -7.35 -5.26
N ASP A 44 0.07 -6.99 -5.60
CA ASP A 44 -0.69 -7.66 -6.66
C ASP A 44 -0.70 -6.89 -7.98
N ALA A 45 -0.77 -7.64 -9.08
CA ALA A 45 -0.75 -7.10 -10.44
C ALA A 45 -2.06 -6.41 -10.84
N ARG A 46 -3.21 -6.78 -10.21
CA ARG A 46 -4.50 -6.16 -10.53
C ARG A 46 -4.50 -4.69 -10.14
N ALA A 47 -4.25 -4.40 -8.86
CA ALA A 47 -4.18 -3.02 -8.38
C ALA A 47 -2.99 -2.26 -8.99
N ALA A 48 -1.86 -2.95 -9.21
CA ALA A 48 -0.72 -2.38 -9.91
C ALA A 48 -1.08 -1.85 -11.30
N GLY A 49 -1.89 -2.58 -12.05
CA GLY A 49 -2.39 -2.12 -13.35
C GLY A 49 -3.35 -0.93 -13.26
N MET A 50 -3.81 -0.58 -12.07
CA MET A 50 -4.74 0.52 -11.78
C MET A 50 -4.10 1.67 -10.99
N GLY A 51 -2.79 1.88 -11.12
CA GLY A 51 -2.07 2.93 -10.41
C GLY A 51 -1.89 2.68 -8.92
N ASP A 52 -1.88 1.41 -8.50
CA ASP A 52 -1.90 1.01 -7.09
C ASP A 52 -3.18 1.48 -6.35
N ALA A 53 -4.32 1.48 -7.03
CA ALA A 53 -5.63 1.69 -6.42
C ALA A 53 -6.26 0.35 -6.02
N GLY A 54 -6.72 0.25 -4.77
CA GLY A 54 -7.46 -0.92 -4.27
C GLY A 54 -8.85 -0.98 -4.93
N THR A 55 -9.21 -2.15 -5.44
CA THR A 55 -10.42 -2.35 -6.23
C THR A 55 -11.53 -3.07 -5.45
N ASP A 56 -12.46 -3.69 -6.18
CA ASP A 56 -13.51 -4.55 -5.64
C ASP A 56 -12.93 -5.68 -4.76
N PRO A 57 -13.78 -6.33 -3.95
CA PRO A 57 -13.39 -7.50 -3.16
C PRO A 57 -12.74 -8.59 -4.00
N ASP A 58 -11.53 -8.99 -3.63
CA ASP A 58 -10.80 -10.07 -4.28
C ASP A 58 -9.87 -10.81 -3.29
N VAL A 59 -9.12 -11.78 -3.79
CA VAL A 59 -8.20 -12.60 -2.99
C VAL A 59 -7.04 -11.82 -2.38
N ASN A 60 -6.66 -10.67 -2.95
CA ASN A 60 -5.58 -9.81 -2.47
C ASN A 60 -6.07 -8.70 -1.51
N SER A 61 -7.34 -8.72 -1.13
CA SER A 61 -7.92 -7.72 -0.22
C SER A 61 -7.23 -7.63 1.15
N GLN A 62 -6.45 -8.65 1.54
CA GLN A 62 -5.67 -8.62 2.79
C GLN A 62 -4.75 -7.40 2.89
N TYR A 63 -4.06 -7.03 1.83
CA TYR A 63 -3.20 -5.86 1.78
C TYR A 63 -3.97 -4.54 1.69
N TRP A 64 -5.06 -4.55 0.91
CA TRP A 64 -5.80 -3.32 0.60
C TRP A 64 -6.81 -2.95 1.67
N ASN A 65 -7.68 -3.89 2.03
CA ASN A 65 -8.72 -3.73 3.04
C ASN A 65 -9.35 -5.10 3.34
N PRO A 66 -9.01 -5.78 4.43
CA PRO A 66 -9.53 -7.11 4.74
C PRO A 66 -11.04 -7.13 5.02
N ALA A 67 -11.69 -5.99 5.32
CA ALA A 67 -13.14 -5.92 5.48
C ALA A 67 -13.92 -6.22 4.19
N LYS A 68 -13.27 -6.31 3.04
CA LYS A 68 -13.87 -6.68 1.75
C LYS A 68 -14.20 -8.17 1.64
N TYR A 69 -13.52 -9.06 2.35
CA TYR A 69 -13.67 -10.51 2.18
C TYR A 69 -15.08 -11.07 2.36
N PRO A 70 -15.94 -10.61 3.29
CA PRO A 70 -17.31 -11.10 3.37
C PRO A 70 -18.14 -10.85 2.09
N PHE A 71 -17.74 -9.87 1.26
CA PHE A 71 -18.39 -9.55 -0.01
C PHE A 71 -17.81 -10.31 -1.22
N CYS A 72 -16.76 -11.12 -1.03
CA CYS A 72 -16.25 -11.96 -2.12
C CYS A 72 -17.31 -12.97 -2.57
N ILE A 73 -17.40 -13.22 -3.87
CA ILE A 73 -18.36 -14.16 -4.45
C ILE A 73 -17.98 -15.59 -4.04
N SER A 74 -16.73 -15.98 -4.23
CA SER A 74 -16.24 -17.32 -3.90
C SER A 74 -16.09 -17.51 -2.41
N ARG A 75 -16.32 -18.74 -1.97
CA ARG A 75 -16.17 -19.10 -0.55
C ARG A 75 -14.74 -19.07 -0.07
N ALA A 76 -13.78 -19.36 -0.92
CA ALA A 76 -12.36 -19.31 -0.60
C ALA A 76 -11.54 -19.04 -1.85
N GLY A 77 -10.40 -18.41 -1.67
CA GLY A 77 -9.41 -18.17 -2.71
C GLY A 77 -8.00 -18.06 -2.15
N VAL A 78 -7.03 -18.32 -3.00
CA VAL A 78 -5.60 -18.17 -2.72
C VAL A 78 -4.95 -17.47 -3.90
N SER A 79 -3.98 -16.59 -3.66
CA SER A 79 -3.18 -15.98 -4.72
C SER A 79 -1.70 -15.99 -4.39
N LEU A 80 -0.88 -16.15 -5.42
CA LEU A 80 0.56 -15.96 -5.39
C LEU A 80 0.91 -14.76 -6.27
N ASN A 81 1.63 -13.82 -5.69
CA ASN A 81 2.05 -12.59 -6.34
C ASN A 81 3.57 -12.53 -6.36
N TYR A 82 4.13 -12.10 -7.48
CA TYR A 82 5.57 -11.96 -7.65
C TYR A 82 5.88 -10.66 -8.36
N THR A 83 6.81 -9.90 -7.80
CA THR A 83 7.27 -8.62 -8.33
C THR A 83 8.78 -8.57 -8.29
N PRO A 84 9.47 -8.67 -9.44
CA PRO A 84 10.87 -8.27 -9.55
C PRO A 84 10.97 -6.77 -9.26
N TRP A 85 11.68 -6.42 -8.18
CA TRP A 85 11.70 -5.04 -7.69
C TRP A 85 12.96 -4.32 -8.14
N LEU A 86 12.83 -3.05 -8.56
CA LEU A 86 13.94 -2.16 -8.93
C LEU A 86 14.96 -2.77 -9.91
N ARG A 87 14.54 -3.61 -10.84
CA ARG A 87 15.41 -4.37 -11.76
C ARG A 87 16.39 -3.51 -12.58
N GLN A 88 16.11 -2.23 -12.74
CA GLN A 88 17.01 -1.31 -13.41
C GLN A 88 18.21 -0.88 -12.55
N LEU A 89 18.09 -0.97 -11.23
CA LEU A 89 19.15 -0.63 -10.29
C LEU A 89 19.85 -1.86 -9.76
N VAL A 90 19.07 -2.87 -9.36
CA VAL A 90 19.57 -4.10 -8.71
C VAL A 90 18.83 -5.29 -9.30
N SER A 91 19.57 -6.31 -9.73
CA SER A 91 19.01 -7.41 -10.52
C SER A 91 18.36 -8.53 -9.71
N ASP A 92 18.49 -8.54 -8.38
CA ASP A 92 18.16 -9.63 -7.47
C ASP A 92 17.26 -9.24 -6.29
N MET A 93 16.62 -8.06 -6.37
CA MET A 93 15.58 -7.68 -5.43
C MET A 93 14.22 -8.21 -5.88
N ASP A 94 13.53 -8.92 -5.01
CA ASP A 94 12.27 -9.59 -5.33
C ASP A 94 11.26 -9.50 -4.18
N LEU A 95 10.00 -9.27 -4.54
CA LEU A 95 8.87 -9.36 -3.63
C LEU A 95 7.99 -10.56 -4.00
N ALA A 96 7.81 -11.48 -3.06
CA ALA A 96 6.83 -12.54 -3.13
C ALA A 96 5.73 -12.29 -2.09
N TYR A 97 4.47 -12.47 -2.48
CA TYR A 97 3.33 -12.30 -1.60
C TYR A 97 2.28 -13.39 -1.84
N LEU A 98 1.98 -14.14 -0.79
CA LEU A 98 0.95 -15.15 -0.77
C LEU A 98 -0.20 -14.65 0.08
N SER A 99 -1.43 -14.69 -0.43
CA SER A 99 -2.62 -14.35 0.34
C SER A 99 -3.73 -15.37 0.13
N GLY A 100 -4.62 -15.49 1.12
CA GLY A 100 -5.75 -16.36 1.01
C GLY A 100 -6.83 -16.01 2.02
N TYR A 101 -8.07 -16.41 1.71
CA TYR A 101 -9.21 -16.19 2.58
C TYR A 101 -10.18 -17.39 2.54
N TYR A 102 -10.96 -17.49 3.59
CA TYR A 102 -12.08 -18.44 3.70
C TYR A 102 -13.27 -17.75 4.36
N ARG A 103 -14.43 -17.74 3.68
CA ARG A 103 -15.68 -17.22 4.22
C ARG A 103 -16.33 -18.26 5.15
N ILE A 104 -16.61 -17.85 6.38
CA ILE A 104 -17.31 -18.65 7.38
C ILE A 104 -18.78 -18.26 7.36
N GLY A 105 -19.59 -19.08 6.66
CA GLY A 105 -20.98 -18.72 6.39
C GLY A 105 -21.09 -17.50 5.46
N ASP A 106 -22.14 -16.70 5.67
CA ASP A 106 -22.47 -15.57 4.81
C ASP A 106 -21.96 -14.22 5.33
N TYR A 107 -21.61 -14.15 6.61
CA TYR A 107 -21.36 -12.87 7.30
C TYR A 107 -19.92 -12.66 7.75
N SER A 108 -19.07 -13.68 7.69
CA SER A 108 -17.70 -13.52 8.19
C SER A 108 -16.68 -14.22 7.32
N ALA A 109 -15.43 -13.78 7.43
CA ALA A 109 -14.30 -14.40 6.77
C ALA A 109 -13.05 -14.35 7.66
N VAL A 110 -12.20 -15.35 7.49
CA VAL A 110 -10.82 -15.36 7.97
C VAL A 110 -9.90 -15.26 6.77
N SER A 111 -8.78 -14.59 6.94
CA SER A 111 -7.78 -14.43 5.89
C SER A 111 -6.38 -14.37 6.47
N ALA A 112 -5.39 -14.69 5.67
CA ALA A 112 -4.00 -14.61 6.05
C ALA A 112 -3.14 -14.24 4.86
N SER A 113 -1.98 -13.63 5.11
CA SER A 113 -0.97 -13.43 4.10
C SER A 113 0.45 -13.64 4.62
N LEU A 114 1.34 -13.95 3.70
CA LEU A 114 2.78 -14.04 3.92
C LEU A 114 3.47 -13.18 2.86
N ARG A 115 4.27 -12.24 3.31
CA ARG A 115 5.14 -11.40 2.47
C ARG A 115 6.60 -11.77 2.71
N TYR A 116 7.34 -11.87 1.65
CA TYR A 116 8.79 -12.02 1.67
C TYR A 116 9.41 -11.04 0.67
N PHE A 117 10.32 -10.22 1.14
CA PHE A 117 11.03 -9.23 0.33
C PHE A 117 12.53 -9.46 0.46
N SER A 118 13.17 -9.89 -0.62
CA SER A 118 14.63 -10.00 -0.72
C SER A 118 15.21 -8.67 -1.18
N LEU A 119 16.23 -8.18 -0.49
CA LEU A 119 16.98 -6.99 -0.89
C LEU A 119 18.19 -7.33 -1.79
N GLY A 120 18.30 -8.61 -2.18
CA GLY A 120 19.41 -9.08 -3.03
C GLY A 120 20.68 -9.39 -2.26
N GLU A 121 21.75 -9.64 -2.98
CA GLU A 121 23.07 -9.95 -2.41
C GLU A 121 23.85 -8.66 -2.16
N VAL A 122 24.32 -8.48 -0.94
CA VAL A 122 25.16 -7.35 -0.55
C VAL A 122 26.54 -7.87 -0.14
N MET A 123 27.60 -7.35 -0.78
CA MET A 123 28.98 -7.64 -0.38
C MET A 123 29.41 -6.65 0.69
N THR A 124 29.84 -7.17 1.83
CA THR A 124 30.40 -6.36 2.93
C THR A 124 31.93 -6.21 2.79
N ASN A 125 32.48 -5.16 3.41
CA ASN A 125 33.94 -4.91 3.46
C ASN A 125 34.62 -4.80 2.06
N TYR A 126 34.04 -4.00 1.19
CA TYR A 126 34.68 -3.61 -0.06
C TYR A 126 35.79 -2.59 0.22
N ASP A 127 37.03 -2.95 -0.03
CA ASP A 127 38.15 -2.00 0.02
C ASP A 127 38.17 -1.17 -1.27
N SER A 128 37.72 0.08 -1.14
CA SER A 128 37.65 1.03 -2.25
C SER A 128 39.03 1.41 -2.83
N THR A 129 40.13 1.08 -2.11
CA THR A 129 41.49 1.42 -2.52
C THR A 129 42.12 0.32 -3.36
N THR A 130 41.86 -0.96 -3.05
CA THR A 130 42.43 -2.11 -3.75
C THR A 130 41.49 -2.69 -4.78
N GLY A 131 40.19 -2.38 -4.69
CA GLY A 131 39.14 -3.00 -5.52
C GLY A 131 38.86 -4.45 -5.16
N GLU A 132 39.46 -4.96 -4.09
CA GLU A 132 39.24 -6.33 -3.61
C GLU A 132 38.19 -6.36 -2.52
N SER A 133 37.27 -7.33 -2.61
CA SER A 133 36.32 -7.62 -1.55
C SER A 133 36.88 -8.79 -0.72
N ASN A 134 37.26 -8.51 0.53
CA ASN A 134 37.53 -9.55 1.52
C ASN A 134 36.28 -9.89 2.31
N GLY A 135 35.12 -9.43 1.84
CA GLY A 135 33.87 -9.46 2.57
C GLY A 135 33.07 -10.74 2.39
N MET A 136 32.16 -10.90 3.32
CA MET A 136 31.15 -11.92 3.29
C MET A 136 29.97 -11.42 2.44
N THR A 137 29.37 -12.28 1.63
CA THR A 137 28.10 -11.99 0.95
C THR A 137 26.98 -12.26 1.95
N ILE A 138 26.09 -11.29 2.11
CA ILE A 138 24.88 -11.39 2.93
C ILE A 138 23.66 -11.24 2.04
N ASN A 139 22.53 -11.78 2.49
CA ASN A 139 21.24 -11.72 1.79
C ASN A 139 20.19 -11.10 2.73
N PRO A 140 20.15 -9.77 2.87
CA PRO A 140 19.18 -9.13 3.73
C PRO A 140 17.76 -9.32 3.19
N TYR A 141 16.80 -9.50 4.11
CA TYR A 141 15.40 -9.69 3.75
C TYR A 141 14.45 -9.15 4.81
N GLU A 142 13.25 -8.86 4.38
CA GLU A 142 12.13 -8.52 5.23
C GLU A 142 10.99 -9.52 5.03
N MET A 143 10.31 -9.88 6.10
CA MET A 143 9.20 -10.82 6.07
C MET A 143 8.07 -10.31 6.95
N SER A 144 6.82 -10.56 6.52
CA SER A 144 5.69 -10.37 7.42
C SER A 144 4.64 -11.46 7.23
N PHE A 145 4.00 -11.80 8.34
CA PHE A 145 2.86 -12.71 8.37
C PHE A 145 1.70 -12.01 9.07
N ASP A 146 0.51 -12.05 8.46
CA ASP A 146 -0.68 -11.49 9.07
C ASP A 146 -1.89 -12.40 8.94
N VAL A 147 -2.81 -12.24 9.89
CA VAL A 147 -4.10 -12.93 9.93
C VAL A 147 -5.17 -11.89 10.23
N ALA A 148 -6.29 -11.96 9.52
CA ALA A 148 -7.42 -11.07 9.74
C ALA A 148 -8.73 -11.86 9.94
N TYR A 149 -9.61 -11.23 10.70
CA TYR A 149 -11.01 -11.62 10.83
C TYR A 149 -11.90 -10.47 10.37
N SER A 150 -12.86 -10.78 9.51
CA SER A 150 -13.79 -9.81 8.91
C SER A 150 -15.22 -10.22 9.21
N LEU A 151 -16.06 -9.25 9.57
CA LEU A 151 -17.44 -9.47 9.95
C LEU A 151 -18.37 -8.44 9.27
N MET A 152 -19.40 -8.90 8.59
CA MET A 152 -20.52 -8.08 8.14
C MET A 152 -21.41 -7.70 9.31
N LEU A 153 -21.57 -6.42 9.54
CA LEU A 153 -22.51 -5.89 10.51
C LEU A 153 -23.89 -5.62 9.90
N SER A 154 -23.93 -5.45 8.60
CA SER A 154 -25.16 -5.36 7.80
C SER A 154 -24.89 -5.86 6.38
N GLU A 155 -25.93 -6.01 5.56
CA GLU A 155 -25.79 -6.41 4.14
C GLU A 155 -24.87 -5.50 3.32
N LYS A 156 -24.62 -4.27 3.80
CA LYS A 156 -23.85 -3.25 3.09
C LYS A 156 -22.54 -2.86 3.78
N PHE A 157 -22.34 -3.26 5.04
CA PHE A 157 -21.22 -2.77 5.84
C PHE A 157 -20.52 -3.87 6.62
N SER A 158 -19.21 -3.89 6.55
CA SER A 158 -18.33 -4.81 7.27
C SER A 158 -17.19 -4.10 7.99
N LEU A 159 -16.68 -4.77 9.01
CA LEU A 159 -15.46 -4.42 9.74
C LEU A 159 -14.47 -5.56 9.66
N ALA A 160 -13.19 -5.24 9.82
CA ALA A 160 -12.14 -6.23 10.00
C ALA A 160 -11.07 -5.74 10.96
N ALA A 161 -10.45 -6.70 11.62
CA ALA A 161 -9.22 -6.50 12.39
C ALA A 161 -8.19 -7.53 11.94
N ALA A 162 -6.93 -7.11 11.81
CA ALA A 162 -5.82 -7.98 11.53
C ALA A 162 -4.74 -7.83 12.60
N VAL A 163 -3.95 -8.88 12.79
CA VAL A 163 -2.70 -8.86 13.55
C VAL A 163 -1.57 -9.26 12.62
N ARG A 164 -0.43 -8.57 12.74
CA ARG A 164 0.73 -8.74 11.87
C ARG A 164 1.99 -8.87 12.69
N TRP A 165 2.83 -9.81 12.33
CA TRP A 165 4.21 -9.89 12.77
C TRP A 165 5.12 -9.51 11.62
N ILE A 166 6.09 -8.64 11.89
CA ILE A 166 7.08 -8.13 10.94
C ILE A 166 8.45 -8.53 11.45
N TYR A 167 9.28 -9.02 10.56
CA TYR A 167 10.66 -9.38 10.81
C TYR A 167 11.54 -8.80 9.71
N SER A 168 12.64 -8.16 10.10
CA SER A 168 13.57 -7.53 9.19
C SER A 168 14.99 -7.92 9.57
N ASP A 169 15.66 -8.62 8.69
CA ASP A 169 17.06 -9.00 8.81
C ASP A 169 17.89 -8.21 7.82
N LEU A 170 18.39 -7.08 8.26
CA LEU A 170 19.25 -6.18 7.50
C LEU A 170 20.70 -6.25 8.02
N THR A 171 21.02 -7.25 8.82
CA THR A 171 22.34 -7.37 9.44
C THR A 171 23.41 -7.60 8.40
N TYR A 172 24.33 -6.66 8.30
CA TYR A 172 25.48 -6.68 7.39
C TYR A 172 26.83 -6.66 8.12
N ASP A 173 26.78 -6.71 9.45
CA ASP A 173 27.98 -6.84 10.26
C ASP A 173 27.78 -7.97 11.29
N TYR A 174 28.69 -8.95 11.28
CA TYR A 174 28.66 -10.07 12.20
C TYR A 174 29.37 -9.72 13.53
N THR A 175 29.21 -8.49 13.99
CA THR A 175 29.57 -8.15 15.36
C THR A 175 28.47 -8.65 16.31
N ASP A 176 28.83 -9.03 17.51
CA ASP A 176 27.90 -9.56 18.54
C ASP A 176 26.76 -8.56 18.91
N ASP A 177 26.85 -7.32 18.43
CA ASP A 177 25.92 -6.23 18.76
C ASP A 177 24.81 -6.02 17.73
N THR A 178 24.85 -6.66 16.54
CA THR A 178 23.82 -6.50 15.52
C THR A 178 22.84 -7.67 15.54
N SER A 179 21.54 -7.39 15.66
CA SER A 179 20.48 -8.39 15.58
C SER A 179 19.32 -7.93 14.73
N PRO A 180 18.60 -8.88 14.07
CA PRO A 180 17.41 -8.56 13.31
C PRO A 180 16.34 -7.86 14.14
N GLY A 181 15.60 -6.97 13.48
CA GLY A 181 14.46 -6.26 14.05
C GLY A 181 13.17 -7.09 13.97
N SER A 182 12.31 -6.92 14.97
CA SER A 182 10.97 -7.52 14.96
C SER A 182 9.94 -6.53 15.52
N ALA A 183 8.75 -6.51 14.90
CA ALA A 183 7.65 -5.66 15.35
C ALA A 183 6.31 -6.39 15.25
N PHE A 184 5.37 -6.00 16.09
CA PHE A 184 3.98 -6.42 16.01
C PHE A 184 3.09 -5.23 15.67
N ALA A 185 2.12 -5.47 14.80
CA ALA A 185 1.17 -4.47 14.35
C ALA A 185 -0.24 -5.04 14.28
N ALA A 186 -1.21 -4.14 14.27
CA ALA A 186 -2.62 -4.44 14.02
C ALA A 186 -3.14 -3.54 12.89
N ASP A 187 -4.13 -4.05 12.15
CA ASP A 187 -4.88 -3.25 11.19
C ASP A 187 -6.34 -3.18 11.61
N ILE A 188 -6.98 -2.05 11.35
CA ILE A 188 -8.42 -1.85 11.52
C ILE A 188 -8.99 -1.36 10.20
N ALA A 189 -10.02 -2.04 9.71
CA ALA A 189 -10.61 -1.74 8.43
C ALA A 189 -12.13 -1.72 8.48
N CYS A 190 -12.74 -0.91 7.61
CA CYS A 190 -14.16 -0.98 7.33
C CYS A 190 -14.41 -0.87 5.83
N TYR A 191 -15.51 -1.47 5.40
CA TYR A 191 -15.91 -1.44 3.99
C TYR A 191 -17.43 -1.34 3.87
N TYR A 192 -17.86 -0.41 3.03
CA TYR A 192 -19.24 -0.21 2.63
C TYR A 192 -19.40 -0.61 1.16
N ASN A 193 -20.39 -1.45 0.87
CA ASN A 193 -20.70 -1.93 -0.47
C ASN A 193 -22.21 -1.83 -0.70
N ASP A 194 -22.62 -1.11 -1.73
CA ASP A 194 -24.03 -0.91 -2.06
C ASP A 194 -24.24 -0.81 -3.57
N TYR A 195 -25.48 -1.03 -3.97
CA TYR A 195 -25.92 -0.83 -5.33
C TYR A 195 -26.70 0.48 -5.44
N ILE A 196 -26.26 1.33 -6.36
CA ILE A 196 -26.85 2.65 -6.62
C ILE A 196 -27.32 2.75 -8.06
N ASN A 197 -28.43 3.40 -8.30
CA ASN A 197 -28.94 3.62 -9.66
C ASN A 197 -28.35 4.91 -10.26
N ILE A 198 -27.62 4.79 -11.35
CA ILE A 198 -27.12 5.90 -12.17
C ILE A 198 -27.83 5.86 -13.52
N GLY A 199 -28.86 6.68 -13.68
CA GLY A 199 -29.77 6.60 -14.81
C GLY A 199 -30.58 5.31 -14.78
N ALA A 200 -30.47 4.49 -15.82
CA ALA A 200 -31.15 3.19 -15.95
C ALA A 200 -30.26 2.00 -15.52
N ARG A 201 -29.06 2.24 -15.00
CA ARG A 201 -28.11 1.19 -14.65
C ARG A 201 -27.96 1.09 -13.14
N GLU A 202 -27.95 -0.12 -12.65
CA GLU A 202 -27.59 -0.44 -11.27
C GLU A 202 -26.07 -0.61 -11.19
N CYS A 203 -25.41 0.31 -10.51
CA CYS A 203 -23.96 0.38 -10.37
C CYS A 203 -23.57 -0.05 -8.95
N GLN A 204 -22.43 -0.75 -8.79
CA GLN A 204 -21.91 -1.13 -7.49
C GLN A 204 -20.94 -0.04 -7.01
N LEU A 205 -21.17 0.46 -5.80
CA LEU A 205 -20.34 1.44 -5.11
C LEU A 205 -19.65 0.78 -3.91
N GLY A 206 -18.33 0.80 -3.91
CA GLY A 206 -17.49 0.38 -2.79
C GLY A 206 -16.78 1.56 -2.16
N ILE A 207 -16.81 1.68 -0.83
CA ILE A 207 -16.05 2.68 -0.07
C ILE A 207 -15.34 1.95 1.07
N GLY A 208 -14.03 2.15 1.21
CA GLY A 208 -13.24 1.49 2.22
C GLY A 208 -12.31 2.42 2.97
N LEU A 209 -12.17 2.20 4.26
CA LEU A 209 -11.12 2.79 5.08
C LEU A 209 -10.31 1.66 5.71
N ASN A 210 -8.99 1.76 5.63
CA ASN A 210 -8.05 0.85 6.28
C ASN A 210 -6.95 1.66 6.96
N ILE A 211 -6.72 1.41 8.25
CA ILE A 211 -5.55 1.90 8.97
C ILE A 211 -4.70 0.68 9.29
N SER A 212 -3.59 0.55 8.60
CA SER A 212 -2.70 -0.59 8.69
C SER A 212 -1.42 -0.28 9.43
N ASN A 213 -0.79 -1.33 9.98
CA ASN A 213 0.48 -1.27 10.71
C ASN A 213 0.41 -0.36 11.96
N ILE A 214 -0.68 -0.34 12.69
CA ILE A 214 -0.76 0.28 14.02
C ILE A 214 0.01 -0.63 14.98
N GLY A 215 1.27 -0.29 15.30
CA GLY A 215 2.10 -1.26 16.01
C GLY A 215 3.24 -0.68 16.81
N SER A 216 4.10 -1.58 17.29
CA SER A 216 5.35 -1.20 17.95
C SER A 216 6.32 -0.57 16.96
N LYS A 217 7.21 0.25 17.45
CA LYS A 217 8.43 0.58 16.71
C LYS A 217 9.29 -0.67 16.56
N ILE A 218 10.20 -0.64 15.59
CA ILE A 218 11.19 -1.69 15.37
C ILE A 218 12.57 -1.19 15.81
N THR A 219 13.33 -2.06 16.44
CA THR A 219 14.71 -1.78 16.87
C THR A 219 15.60 -2.85 16.27
N PHE A 220 16.71 -2.45 15.71
CA PHE A 220 17.78 -3.34 15.28
C PHE A 220 18.84 -3.40 16.38
N GLY A 221 19.49 -4.55 16.58
CA GLY A 221 20.52 -4.68 17.59
C GLY A 221 21.66 -3.70 17.34
N GLY A 222 22.19 -3.14 18.43
CA GLY A 222 23.24 -2.11 18.40
C GLY A 222 22.72 -0.67 18.29
N ASP A 223 21.43 -0.45 18.01
CA ASP A 223 20.82 0.86 17.98
C ASP A 223 20.13 1.21 19.29
N ASP A 224 20.43 2.40 19.82
CA ASP A 224 19.74 2.95 21.00
C ASP A 224 18.32 3.44 20.66
N ASN A 225 18.02 3.65 19.37
CA ASN A 225 16.78 4.24 18.89
C ASN A 225 15.89 3.22 18.17
N SER A 226 14.60 3.32 18.42
CA SER A 226 13.57 2.54 17.72
C SER A 226 12.96 3.35 16.60
N GLU A 227 12.79 2.74 15.42
CA GLU A 227 12.23 3.36 14.23
C GLU A 227 10.73 3.08 14.08
N PHE A 228 10.00 4.01 13.50
CA PHE A 228 8.58 3.80 13.19
C PHE A 228 8.41 2.82 12.04
N ILE A 229 7.47 1.88 12.18
CA ILE A 229 6.96 1.08 11.07
C ILE A 229 5.94 1.92 10.26
N PRO A 230 5.66 1.61 8.96
CA PRO A 230 4.83 2.44 8.11
C PRO A 230 3.33 2.28 8.44
N THR A 231 2.89 2.90 9.52
CA THR A 231 1.46 3.03 9.83
C THR A 231 0.82 3.88 8.72
N ASN A 232 -0.17 3.32 8.01
CA ASN A 232 -0.77 3.97 6.85
C ASN A 232 -2.29 4.01 6.94
N MET A 233 -2.87 5.16 6.68
CA MET A 233 -4.31 5.33 6.48
C MET A 233 -4.61 5.36 4.99
N ARG A 234 -5.51 4.47 4.54
CA ARG A 234 -5.99 4.38 3.17
C ARG A 234 -7.49 4.58 3.11
N LEU A 235 -7.92 5.54 2.31
CA LEU A 235 -9.31 5.74 1.93
C LEU A 235 -9.47 5.38 0.46
N GLY A 236 -10.32 4.40 0.16
CA GLY A 236 -10.56 3.90 -1.19
C GLY A 236 -12.02 4.04 -1.61
N LEU A 237 -12.21 4.28 -2.90
CA LEU A 237 -13.51 4.36 -3.55
C LEU A 237 -13.45 3.59 -4.87
N ALA A 238 -14.47 2.76 -5.13
CA ALA A 238 -14.62 2.07 -6.41
C ALA A 238 -16.08 2.16 -6.89
N LEU A 239 -16.27 2.41 -8.17
CA LEU A 239 -17.58 2.43 -8.83
C LEU A 239 -17.54 1.51 -10.05
N MET A 240 -18.26 0.39 -9.97
CA MET A 240 -18.46 -0.53 -11.09
C MET A 240 -19.76 -0.21 -11.80
N VAL A 241 -19.68 0.01 -13.11
CA VAL A 241 -20.78 0.32 -14.00
C VAL A 241 -20.93 -0.84 -15.00
N PRO A 242 -22.03 -1.62 -14.96
CA PRO A 242 -22.33 -2.59 -16.00
C PRO A 242 -22.73 -1.85 -17.28
N ILE A 243 -22.04 -2.12 -18.38
CA ILE A 243 -22.36 -1.55 -19.70
C ILE A 243 -23.46 -2.39 -20.35
N ASP A 244 -23.27 -3.72 -20.36
CA ASP A 244 -24.22 -4.73 -20.82
C ASP A 244 -23.90 -6.08 -20.11
N GLU A 245 -24.49 -7.19 -20.55
CA GLU A 245 -24.33 -8.53 -19.97
C GLU A 245 -22.86 -9.04 -20.01
N PHE A 246 -22.04 -8.56 -20.95
CA PHE A 246 -20.68 -9.02 -21.15
C PHE A 246 -19.63 -7.98 -20.76
N ASN A 247 -20.02 -6.73 -20.63
CA ASN A 247 -19.11 -5.60 -20.50
C ASN A 247 -19.36 -4.85 -19.20
N ARG A 248 -18.33 -4.68 -18.39
CA ARG A 248 -18.35 -3.80 -17.21
C ARG A 248 -17.11 -2.93 -17.13
N PHE A 249 -17.30 -1.77 -16.55
CA PHE A 249 -16.25 -0.77 -16.38
C PHE A 249 -16.21 -0.35 -14.92
N THR A 250 -15.02 -0.35 -14.33
CA THR A 250 -14.79 0.09 -12.95
C THR A 250 -13.83 1.27 -12.94
N ILE A 251 -14.15 2.29 -12.15
CA ILE A 251 -13.23 3.37 -11.78
C ILE A 251 -12.94 3.23 -10.29
N ALA A 252 -11.68 3.30 -9.92
CA ALA A 252 -11.25 3.29 -8.52
C ALA A 252 -10.33 4.48 -8.24
N ALA A 253 -10.38 4.97 -7.01
CA ALA A 253 -9.50 6.02 -6.51
C ALA A 253 -9.14 5.74 -5.05
N ASP A 254 -7.87 5.87 -4.71
CA ASP A 254 -7.35 5.72 -3.36
C ASP A 254 -6.58 6.97 -2.94
N ALA A 255 -6.69 7.33 -1.65
CA ALA A 255 -5.85 8.31 -0.99
C ALA A 255 -5.16 7.63 0.20
N ASN A 256 -3.85 7.82 0.30
CA ASN A 256 -3.00 7.24 1.34
C ASN A 256 -2.26 8.33 2.08
N LYS A 257 -2.18 8.22 3.41
CA LYS A 257 -1.32 9.07 4.25
C LYS A 257 -0.59 8.20 5.26
N LEU A 258 0.73 8.36 5.34
CA LEU A 258 1.52 7.77 6.41
C LEU A 258 1.20 8.50 7.73
N LEU A 259 0.83 7.74 8.74
CA LEU A 259 0.53 8.22 10.10
C LEU A 259 1.77 8.09 10.99
N VAL A 260 2.87 8.66 10.53
CA VAL A 260 4.17 8.66 11.20
C VAL A 260 4.64 10.10 11.31
N PRO A 261 5.22 10.52 12.44
CA PRO A 261 5.71 11.88 12.61
C PRO A 261 6.74 12.26 11.56
N THR A 262 6.67 13.49 11.08
CA THR A 262 7.68 14.05 10.19
C THR A 262 9.00 14.19 10.95
N TYR A 263 10.11 13.72 10.34
CA TYR A 263 11.44 13.82 10.94
C TYR A 263 11.85 15.28 11.06
N PRO A 264 12.24 15.77 12.26
CA PRO A 264 12.61 17.15 12.46
C PRO A 264 13.83 17.53 11.62
N LYS A 265 13.81 18.69 10.99
CA LYS A 265 14.96 19.27 10.28
C LYS A 265 15.69 20.24 11.16
N GLN A 266 17.01 20.32 10.99
CA GLN A 266 17.83 21.31 11.71
C GLN A 266 17.39 22.72 11.32
N GLU A 267 17.15 23.58 12.32
CA GLU A 267 16.76 24.97 12.13
C GLU A 267 17.99 25.86 11.87
N GLU A 268 17.78 26.99 11.21
CA GLU A 268 18.85 27.92 10.91
C GLU A 268 19.44 28.49 12.21
N GLY A 269 20.74 28.27 12.43
CA GLY A 269 21.44 28.71 13.65
C GLY A 269 21.33 27.75 14.85
N GLU A 270 20.63 26.62 14.72
CA GLU A 270 20.56 25.59 15.75
C GLU A 270 21.91 24.83 15.85
N SER A 271 22.42 24.62 17.07
CA SER A 271 23.59 23.77 17.25
C SER A 271 23.28 22.30 16.96
N THR A 272 24.33 21.54 16.59
CA THR A 272 24.16 20.10 16.34
C THR A 272 23.65 19.34 17.58
N GLU A 273 24.12 19.77 18.76
CA GLU A 273 23.72 19.16 20.03
C GLU A 273 22.22 19.42 20.35
N ASP A 274 21.77 20.68 20.19
CA ASP A 274 20.38 21.06 20.40
C ASP A 274 19.46 20.35 19.41
N TYR A 275 19.89 20.25 18.13
CA TYR A 275 19.17 19.51 17.10
C TYR A 275 19.01 18.03 17.46
N GLN A 276 20.09 17.36 17.88
CA GLN A 276 20.03 15.95 18.29
C GLN A 276 19.09 15.73 19.48
N GLN A 277 19.15 16.62 20.49
CA GLN A 277 18.24 16.54 21.64
C GLN A 277 16.77 16.74 21.22
N ARG A 278 16.51 17.65 20.27
CA ARG A 278 15.18 17.89 19.74
C ARG A 278 14.67 16.69 18.95
N VAL A 279 15.50 16.10 18.09
CA VAL A 279 15.17 14.87 17.35
C VAL A 279 14.87 13.72 18.31
N GLN A 280 15.68 13.54 19.35
CA GLN A 280 15.42 12.51 20.36
C GLN A 280 14.04 12.68 20.99
N LYS A 281 13.73 13.87 21.44
CA LYS A 281 12.48 14.18 22.13
C LYS A 281 11.25 14.16 21.22
N GLU A 282 11.37 14.72 20.02
CA GLU A 282 10.22 14.94 19.11
C GLU A 282 9.95 13.79 18.15
N TYR A 283 10.91 12.89 17.97
CA TYR A 283 10.77 11.75 17.08
C TYR A 283 11.02 10.41 17.79
N TYR A 284 12.19 10.20 18.39
CA TYR A 284 12.52 8.89 18.98
C TYR A 284 11.77 8.58 20.28
N ASP A 285 11.53 9.57 21.14
CA ASP A 285 10.79 9.36 22.40
C ASP A 285 9.26 9.36 22.20
N VAL A 286 8.78 9.69 21.02
CA VAL A 286 7.34 9.69 20.72
C VAL A 286 6.84 8.25 20.56
N SER A 287 5.80 7.87 21.31
CA SER A 287 5.17 6.54 21.15
C SER A 287 4.46 6.42 19.80
N SER A 288 4.31 5.18 19.29
CA SER A 288 3.64 4.92 18.00
C SER A 288 2.23 5.52 17.96
N ILE A 289 1.46 5.36 19.02
CA ILE A 289 0.08 5.91 19.09
C ILE A 289 0.08 7.45 19.09
N SER A 290 0.98 8.07 19.86
CA SER A 290 1.10 9.54 19.86
C SER A 290 1.58 10.04 18.48
N GLY A 291 2.46 9.29 17.82
CA GLY A 291 2.93 9.57 16.47
C GLY A 291 1.79 9.65 15.44
N ILE A 292 0.82 8.72 15.52
CA ILE A 292 -0.37 8.71 14.65
C ILE A 292 -1.12 10.05 14.73
N PHE A 293 -1.38 10.56 15.93
CA PHE A 293 -2.09 11.83 16.09
C PHE A 293 -1.23 13.04 15.72
N LYS A 294 0.07 12.98 16.01
CA LYS A 294 1.01 14.05 15.69
C LYS A 294 1.14 14.25 14.17
N SER A 295 1.13 13.17 13.39
CA SER A 295 1.30 13.18 11.93
C SER A 295 0.25 13.97 11.13
N PHE A 296 -0.80 14.48 11.77
CA PHE A 296 -1.80 15.31 11.11
C PHE A 296 -1.52 16.81 11.16
N GLY A 297 -0.41 17.24 11.76
CA GLY A 297 -0.12 18.66 11.90
C GLY A 297 1.33 18.97 12.29
N ASP A 298 2.28 18.11 11.96
CA ASP A 298 3.68 18.25 12.32
C ASP A 298 4.60 18.60 11.13
N ALA A 299 4.05 18.73 9.94
CA ALA A 299 4.81 19.13 8.76
C ALA A 299 5.34 20.58 8.92
N PRO A 300 6.66 20.83 8.77
CA PRO A 300 7.27 22.15 8.97
C PRO A 300 6.69 23.26 8.08
N GLY A 301 6.21 22.93 6.89
CA GLY A 301 5.54 23.85 5.96
C GLY A 301 4.05 24.06 6.26
N GLY A 302 3.52 23.50 7.37
CA GLY A 302 2.15 23.61 7.80
C GLY A 302 1.17 22.85 6.90
N PHE A 303 -0.09 23.27 6.89
CA PHE A 303 -1.19 22.56 6.23
C PHE A 303 -0.95 22.27 4.74
N LYS A 304 -0.22 23.12 4.02
CA LYS A 304 0.11 22.89 2.61
C LYS A 304 1.04 21.67 2.44
N GLU A 305 2.03 21.53 3.32
CA GLU A 305 2.94 20.40 3.31
C GLU A 305 2.24 19.12 3.79
N GLU A 306 1.33 19.22 4.76
CA GLU A 306 0.48 18.09 5.17
C GLU A 306 -0.34 17.52 4.01
N LEU A 307 -0.90 18.36 3.15
CA LEU A 307 -1.60 17.92 1.95
C LEU A 307 -0.68 17.23 0.94
N GLN A 308 0.60 17.58 0.90
CA GLN A 308 1.59 16.94 0.03
C GLN A 308 1.98 15.53 0.51
N GLU A 309 1.71 15.17 1.76
CA GLU A 309 1.90 13.82 2.30
C GLU A 309 0.84 12.83 1.85
N ILE A 310 -0.26 13.34 1.28
CA ILE A 310 -1.31 12.49 0.75
C ILE A 310 -0.92 12.02 -0.66
N ASN A 311 -0.64 10.73 -0.77
CA ASN A 311 -0.46 10.06 -2.04
C ASN A 311 -1.82 9.63 -2.57
N TRP A 312 -2.07 9.78 -3.86
CA TRP A 312 -3.32 9.36 -4.44
C TRP A 312 -3.14 8.57 -5.72
N SER A 313 -4.08 7.70 -5.98
CA SER A 313 -4.13 6.80 -7.13
C SER A 313 -5.48 6.88 -7.79
N VAL A 314 -5.51 6.78 -9.10
CA VAL A 314 -6.75 6.62 -9.88
C VAL A 314 -6.52 5.53 -10.90
N GLY A 315 -7.50 4.62 -11.02
CA GLY A 315 -7.44 3.51 -11.95
C GLY A 315 -8.77 3.26 -12.65
N ALA A 316 -8.67 2.64 -13.80
CA ALA A 316 -9.80 2.17 -14.60
C ALA A 316 -9.59 0.73 -15.01
N GLU A 317 -10.66 -0.07 -14.91
CA GLU A 317 -10.68 -1.48 -15.30
C GLU A 317 -11.86 -1.71 -16.26
N TYR A 318 -11.58 -2.34 -17.40
CA TYR A 318 -12.58 -2.83 -18.31
C TYR A 318 -12.55 -4.36 -18.35
N VAL A 319 -13.68 -5.00 -18.13
CA VAL A 319 -13.82 -6.46 -18.12
C VAL A 319 -14.76 -6.89 -19.22
N TYR A 320 -14.31 -7.83 -20.03
CA TYR A 320 -15.07 -8.47 -21.08
C TYR A 320 -15.39 -9.93 -20.75
N ASN A 321 -16.68 -10.26 -20.72
CA ASN A 321 -17.23 -11.62 -20.52
C ASN A 321 -16.67 -12.31 -19.26
N ASP A 322 -16.39 -11.55 -18.20
CA ASP A 322 -15.77 -11.99 -16.94
C ASP A 322 -14.43 -12.74 -17.11
N LYS A 323 -13.85 -12.70 -18.29
CA LYS A 323 -12.63 -13.44 -18.66
C LYS A 323 -11.44 -12.56 -18.96
N PHE A 324 -11.63 -11.53 -19.75
CA PHE A 324 -10.55 -10.67 -20.19
C PHE A 324 -10.66 -9.30 -19.53
N THR A 325 -9.55 -8.82 -19.02
CA THR A 325 -9.51 -7.53 -18.31
C THR A 325 -8.38 -6.68 -18.87
N LEU A 326 -8.66 -5.40 -19.09
CA LEU A 326 -7.67 -4.37 -19.38
C LEU A 326 -7.73 -3.30 -18.29
N ARG A 327 -6.58 -2.77 -17.92
CA ARG A 327 -6.44 -1.80 -16.84
C ARG A 327 -5.51 -0.68 -17.25
N ALA A 328 -5.79 0.51 -16.72
CA ALA A 328 -4.90 1.64 -16.79
C ALA A 328 -5.04 2.46 -15.50
N GLY A 329 -3.96 3.10 -15.07
CA GLY A 329 -3.99 3.89 -13.85
C GLY A 329 -2.88 4.93 -13.78
N TYR A 330 -2.96 5.77 -12.76
CA TYR A 330 -1.98 6.78 -12.44
C TYR A 330 -1.81 6.88 -10.92
N HIS A 331 -0.56 6.93 -10.49
CA HIS A 331 -0.16 7.18 -9.11
C HIS A 331 0.55 8.51 -8.99
N HIS A 332 0.23 9.24 -7.93
CA HIS A 332 0.82 10.54 -7.64
C HIS A 332 1.32 10.63 -6.21
N GLU A 333 2.58 10.97 -6.07
CA GLU A 333 3.22 11.42 -4.84
C GLU A 333 3.89 12.76 -5.08
N SER A 334 3.80 13.65 -4.08
CA SER A 334 4.40 14.99 -4.17
C SER A 334 5.92 14.93 -4.37
N GLU A 335 6.46 15.88 -5.15
CA GLU A 335 7.91 15.99 -5.40
C GLU A 335 8.72 16.11 -4.13
N ASN A 336 8.18 16.78 -3.12
CA ASN A 336 8.84 16.99 -1.83
C ASN A 336 8.76 15.79 -0.88
N LYS A 337 7.90 14.80 -1.19
CA LYS A 337 7.60 13.66 -0.32
C LYS A 337 8.02 12.30 -0.89
N GLY A 338 8.76 12.29 -2.02
CA GLY A 338 9.26 11.05 -2.64
C GLY A 338 9.20 11.04 -4.16
N ASN A 339 8.32 11.87 -4.77
CA ASN A 339 8.21 12.09 -6.22
C ASN A 339 7.90 10.81 -7.03
N ARG A 340 7.18 9.85 -6.45
CA ARG A 340 6.75 8.66 -7.16
C ARG A 340 5.51 8.98 -8.00
N LYS A 341 5.72 9.30 -9.27
CA LYS A 341 4.66 9.58 -10.25
C LYS A 341 4.82 8.63 -11.41
N TYR A 342 3.78 7.86 -11.70
CA TYR A 342 3.83 6.88 -12.79
C TYR A 342 2.44 6.56 -13.33
N PHE A 343 2.41 6.24 -14.61
CA PHE A 343 1.28 5.57 -15.24
C PHE A 343 1.44 4.06 -15.13
N THR A 344 0.32 3.35 -15.18
CA THR A 344 0.32 1.90 -15.19
C THR A 344 -0.62 1.38 -16.25
N VAL A 345 -0.30 0.20 -16.75
CA VAL A 345 -1.18 -0.59 -17.61
C VAL A 345 -1.21 -2.02 -17.08
N GLY A 346 -2.30 -2.71 -17.32
CA GLY A 346 -2.45 -4.09 -16.87
C GLY A 346 -3.38 -4.88 -17.76
N ALA A 347 -3.19 -6.19 -17.74
CA ALA A 347 -4.08 -7.14 -18.40
C ALA A 347 -4.33 -8.31 -17.47
N GLY A 348 -5.53 -8.89 -17.57
CA GLY A 348 -5.92 -10.05 -16.79
C GLY A 348 -6.70 -11.04 -17.62
N PHE A 349 -6.55 -12.31 -17.25
CA PHE A 349 -7.31 -13.41 -17.80
C PHE A 349 -7.84 -14.27 -16.68
N ARG A 350 -9.15 -14.56 -16.69
CA ARG A 350 -9.82 -15.38 -15.68
C ARG A 350 -10.52 -16.57 -16.34
N MET A 351 -10.31 -17.73 -15.75
CA MET A 351 -11.11 -18.93 -15.95
C MET A 351 -11.87 -19.28 -14.66
N SER A 352 -12.75 -20.28 -14.71
CA SER A 352 -13.53 -20.67 -13.52
C SER A 352 -12.67 -20.97 -12.30
N ALA A 353 -11.51 -21.59 -12.48
CA ALA A 353 -10.66 -22.06 -11.37
C ALA A 353 -9.43 -21.18 -11.08
N PHE A 354 -8.99 -20.40 -12.04
CA PHE A 354 -7.78 -19.58 -11.87
C PHE A 354 -7.88 -18.24 -12.60
N SER A 355 -7.08 -17.27 -12.14
CA SER A 355 -6.85 -15.98 -12.81
C SER A 355 -5.35 -15.72 -12.94
N LEU A 356 -4.98 -15.08 -14.02
CA LEU A 356 -3.62 -14.57 -14.26
C LEU A 356 -3.70 -13.08 -14.57
N ASP A 357 -3.01 -12.29 -13.79
CA ASP A 357 -2.94 -10.84 -13.98
C ASP A 357 -1.49 -10.40 -14.14
N CYS A 358 -1.27 -9.40 -14.98
CA CYS A 358 0.01 -8.74 -15.21
C CYS A 358 -0.18 -7.23 -15.14
N GLY A 359 0.72 -6.55 -14.43
CA GLY A 359 0.76 -5.09 -14.33
C GLY A 359 2.14 -4.57 -14.70
N TYR A 360 2.20 -3.42 -15.35
CA TYR A 360 3.42 -2.77 -15.79
C TYR A 360 3.42 -1.29 -15.43
N VAL A 361 4.53 -0.83 -14.85
CA VAL A 361 4.72 0.55 -14.41
C VAL A 361 5.53 1.32 -15.46
N ILE A 362 5.04 2.53 -15.79
CA ILE A 362 5.66 3.47 -16.73
C ILE A 362 5.92 4.76 -15.95
N ALA A 363 7.14 4.98 -15.50
CA ALA A 363 7.47 6.16 -14.73
C ALA A 363 7.44 7.44 -15.58
N THR A 364 7.04 8.55 -14.98
CA THR A 364 7.02 9.84 -15.67
C THR A 364 8.38 10.54 -15.61
N ALA A 365 9.19 10.22 -14.61
CA ALA A 365 10.54 10.74 -14.44
C ALA A 365 11.59 9.71 -14.88
N LYS A 366 12.55 10.10 -15.69
CA LYS A 366 13.62 9.22 -16.21
C LYS A 366 14.50 8.58 -15.13
N SER A 367 14.54 9.16 -13.94
CA SER A 367 15.32 8.67 -12.79
C SER A 367 14.48 7.92 -11.77
N ASN A 368 13.21 7.63 -12.06
CA ASN A 368 12.36 6.88 -11.13
C ASN A 368 12.74 5.39 -11.19
N PRO A 369 13.23 4.82 -10.08
CA PRO A 369 13.69 3.43 -10.04
C PRO A 369 12.56 2.40 -10.20
N LEU A 370 11.30 2.81 -10.09
CA LEU A 370 10.12 1.96 -10.31
C LEU A 370 9.78 1.77 -11.80
N ASP A 371 10.46 2.49 -12.70
CA ASP A 371 10.23 2.36 -14.13
C ASP A 371 10.42 0.92 -14.60
N GLN A 372 9.55 0.48 -15.51
CA GLN A 372 9.55 -0.88 -16.08
C GLN A 372 9.35 -2.01 -15.04
N THR A 373 8.80 -1.72 -13.86
CA THR A 373 8.44 -2.77 -12.90
C THR A 373 7.26 -3.58 -13.43
N LEU A 374 7.49 -4.91 -13.54
CA LEU A 374 6.47 -5.89 -13.86
C LEU A 374 5.94 -6.54 -12.59
N ARG A 375 4.63 -6.79 -12.54
CA ARG A 375 4.02 -7.55 -11.44
C ARG A 375 3.14 -8.65 -12.01
N PHE A 376 3.17 -9.80 -11.37
CA PHE A 376 2.40 -10.99 -11.77
C PHE A 376 1.59 -11.49 -10.60
N THR A 377 0.34 -11.85 -10.87
CA THR A 377 -0.57 -12.47 -9.90
C THR A 377 -1.15 -13.73 -10.49
N LEU A 378 -1.05 -14.83 -9.78
CA LEU A 378 -1.74 -16.08 -10.06
C LEU A 378 -2.73 -16.35 -8.95
N GLY A 379 -4.02 -16.25 -9.26
CA GLY A 379 -5.13 -16.48 -8.33
C GLY A 379 -5.81 -17.83 -8.57
N PHE A 380 -6.26 -18.46 -7.49
CA PHE A 380 -7.03 -19.69 -7.53
C PHE A 380 -8.35 -19.50 -6.79
N ASP A 381 -9.43 -19.90 -7.44
CA ASP A 381 -10.79 -19.88 -6.93
C ASP A 381 -11.24 -21.30 -6.54
N MET A 382 -11.56 -21.50 -5.27
CA MET A 382 -11.87 -22.82 -4.73
C MET A 382 -13.22 -23.35 -5.23
N ASP A 383 -14.19 -22.49 -5.51
CA ASP A 383 -15.49 -22.92 -6.02
C ASP A 383 -15.36 -23.34 -7.49
N GLY A 384 -14.57 -22.59 -8.29
CA GLY A 384 -14.24 -22.99 -9.64
C GLY A 384 -13.44 -24.29 -9.72
N ILE A 385 -12.55 -24.56 -8.77
CA ILE A 385 -11.82 -25.83 -8.67
C ILE A 385 -12.78 -26.99 -8.40
N LYS A 386 -13.70 -26.84 -7.44
CA LYS A 386 -14.69 -27.87 -7.15
C LYS A 386 -15.57 -28.22 -8.36
N ASP A 387 -15.95 -27.23 -9.15
CA ASP A 387 -16.73 -27.41 -10.36
C ASP A 387 -15.99 -28.20 -11.46
N LEU A 388 -14.65 -28.03 -11.53
CA LEU A 388 -13.82 -28.84 -12.44
C LEU A 388 -13.77 -30.31 -12.06
N PHE A 389 -13.78 -30.65 -10.76
CA PHE A 389 -13.77 -32.03 -10.29
C PHE A 389 -15.16 -32.69 -10.20
N ARG A 390 -16.23 -31.92 -10.37
CA ARG A 390 -17.60 -32.44 -10.42
C ARG A 390 -18.08 -32.81 -11.83
N ARG A 391 -17.32 -32.48 -12.85
CA ARG A 391 -17.53 -32.85 -14.25
C ARG A 391 -16.78 -34.14 -14.56
#